data_fa01577af4fc6c1c41b3bfc26e779348
#
_entry.id   fa01577af4fc6c1c41b3bfc26e779348
#
_cell.length_a   1.000
_cell.length_b   1.000
_cell.length_c   1.000
_cell.angle_alpha   90.00
_cell.angle_beta   90.00
_cell.angle_gamma   90.00
#
_symmetry.space_group_name_H-M   'P 1'
#
loop_
_entity.id
_entity.type
_entity.pdbx_description
1 polymer ?
#
loop_
_entity_poly.entity_id
_entity_poly.type
_entity_poly.pdbx_seq_one_letter_code
_entity_poly.pdbx_strand_id
1 'polypeptide(L)'
;RGFNIGIQICSDMNRPQGSHLLAAAGADVIVGPRSTELATYDKWRPVWIANALTTGCFVCSVNRPSPEDGVLIGGASIAVAPNGEVVAESCEAITVFTARQSTIEEARIEYPGYLPCRNDLYADCWNKLKEQMP
;
A
#
# COMPACT_ATOMS: atom_id res chain seq x y z
N ARG A 1 8.65 20.79 1.67
CA ARG A 1 9.09 19.59 0.98
C ARG A 1 7.85 18.79 0.59
N GLY A 2 7.74 18.36 -0.67
CA GLY A 2 6.63 17.54 -1.14
C GLY A 2 6.79 16.08 -0.74
N PHE A 3 5.72 15.30 -0.93
CA PHE A 3 5.75 13.84 -0.78
C PHE A 3 6.29 13.18 -2.06
N ASN A 4 7.09 12.13 -1.89
CA ASN A 4 7.43 11.20 -2.96
C ASN A 4 6.31 10.15 -3.08
N ILE A 5 5.74 10.02 -4.28
CA ILE A 5 4.60 9.14 -4.52
C ILE A 5 5.05 7.91 -5.30
N GLY A 6 4.80 6.74 -4.72
CA GLY A 6 4.90 5.44 -5.39
C GLY A 6 3.55 5.00 -5.94
N ILE A 7 3.54 4.30 -7.07
CA ILE A 7 2.30 3.81 -7.69
C ILE A 7 2.35 2.29 -7.82
N GLN A 8 1.28 1.63 -7.38
CA GLN A 8 1.01 0.22 -7.63
C GLN A 8 -0.39 0.07 -8.22
N ILE A 9 -0.55 -0.77 -9.21
CA ILE A 9 -1.86 -0.88 -9.91
C ILE A 9 -2.57 -2.15 -9.47
N CYS A 10 -3.78 -1.99 -8.94
CA CYS A 10 -4.73 -3.05 -8.65
C CYS A 10 -4.10 -4.17 -7.80
N SER A 11 -3.97 -5.38 -8.33
CA SER A 11 -3.43 -6.55 -7.64
C SER A 11 -1.95 -6.43 -7.20
N ASP A 12 -1.20 -5.46 -7.73
CA ASP A 12 0.18 -5.22 -7.26
C ASP A 12 0.21 -4.82 -5.78
N MET A 13 -0.80 -4.08 -5.31
CA MET A 13 -0.93 -3.71 -3.90
C MET A 13 -1.18 -4.90 -2.97
N ASN A 14 -1.64 -6.02 -3.52
CA ASN A 14 -1.89 -7.24 -2.77
C ASN A 14 -0.60 -8.07 -2.58
N ARG A 15 0.52 -7.57 -3.12
CA ARG A 15 1.85 -8.15 -2.99
C ARG A 15 2.76 -7.22 -2.22
N PRO A 16 3.04 -7.51 -0.93
CA PRO A 16 3.81 -6.62 -0.05
C PRO A 16 5.19 -6.22 -0.60
N GLN A 17 5.81 -7.10 -1.39
CA GLN A 17 7.14 -6.85 -1.98
C GLN A 17 7.20 -5.56 -2.80
N GLY A 18 6.15 -5.26 -3.57
CA GLY A 18 6.09 -4.05 -4.38
C GLY A 18 6.04 -2.78 -3.52
N SER A 19 5.25 -2.81 -2.44
CA SER A 19 5.18 -1.71 -1.47
C SER A 19 6.53 -1.49 -0.78
N HIS A 20 7.22 -2.57 -0.39
CA HIS A 20 8.55 -2.47 0.23
C HIS A 20 9.61 -1.92 -0.74
N LEU A 21 9.57 -2.28 -2.03
CA LEU A 21 10.47 -1.73 -3.03
C LEU A 21 10.25 -0.22 -3.23
N LEU A 22 8.99 0.22 -3.28
CA LEU A 22 8.66 1.64 -3.39
C LEU A 22 9.14 2.42 -2.16
N ALA A 23 8.94 1.88 -0.97
CA ALA A 23 9.43 2.48 0.27
C ALA A 23 10.95 2.57 0.29
N ALA A 24 11.66 1.51 -0.11
CA ALA A 24 13.12 1.49 -0.23
C ALA A 24 13.63 2.50 -1.27
N ALA A 25 12.85 2.78 -2.33
CA ALA A 25 13.10 3.82 -3.32
C ALA A 25 12.77 5.24 -2.82
N GLY A 26 12.29 5.38 -1.58
CA GLY A 26 12.03 6.66 -0.93
C GLY A 26 10.60 7.17 -1.06
N ALA A 27 9.63 6.33 -1.36
CA ALA A 27 8.23 6.72 -1.34
C ALA A 27 7.79 7.12 0.08
N ASP A 28 6.97 8.15 0.16
CA ASP A 28 6.27 8.61 1.36
C ASP A 28 4.80 8.19 1.33
N VAL A 29 4.22 8.13 0.15
CA VAL A 29 2.83 7.75 -0.11
C VAL A 29 2.80 6.73 -1.25
N ILE A 30 2.12 5.61 -1.05
CA ILE A 30 1.88 4.60 -2.08
C ILE A 30 0.41 4.67 -2.47
N VAL A 31 0.13 4.89 -3.75
CA VAL A 31 -1.23 4.98 -4.28
C VAL A 31 -1.52 3.82 -5.21
N GLY A 32 -2.72 3.25 -5.12
CA GLY A 32 -3.13 2.13 -5.94
C GLY A 32 -4.59 2.23 -6.41
N PRO A 33 -4.82 2.63 -7.68
CA PRO A 33 -6.12 2.50 -8.29
C PRO A 33 -6.45 1.02 -8.52
N ARG A 34 -7.70 0.65 -8.25
CA ARG A 34 -8.19 -0.72 -8.43
C ARG A 34 -9.64 -0.74 -8.96
N SER A 35 -10.01 -1.89 -9.50
CA SER A 35 -11.38 -2.25 -9.81
C SER A 35 -11.59 -3.66 -9.28
N THR A 36 -12.06 -3.79 -8.04
CA THR A 36 -12.20 -5.08 -7.35
C THR A 36 -13.62 -5.31 -6.89
N GLU A 37 -14.00 -6.58 -6.88
CA GLU A 37 -15.31 -7.03 -6.41
C GLU A 37 -15.52 -6.70 -4.93
N LEU A 38 -16.76 -6.33 -4.59
CA LEU A 38 -17.18 -6.07 -3.22
C LEU A 38 -16.84 -7.23 -2.28
N ALA A 39 -17.07 -8.47 -2.72
CA ALA A 39 -16.85 -9.68 -1.93
C ALA A 39 -15.37 -9.90 -1.50
N THR A 40 -14.42 -9.24 -2.15
CA THR A 40 -12.99 -9.41 -1.84
C THR A 40 -12.41 -8.32 -0.96
N TYR A 41 -13.17 -7.27 -0.65
CA TYR A 41 -12.68 -6.12 0.10
C TYR A 41 -12.10 -6.49 1.47
N ASP A 42 -12.86 -7.22 2.28
CA ASP A 42 -12.45 -7.60 3.63
C ASP A 42 -11.19 -8.49 3.64
N LYS A 43 -11.00 -9.27 2.57
CA LYS A 43 -9.81 -10.10 2.39
C LYS A 43 -8.54 -9.27 2.17
N TRP A 44 -8.65 -8.17 1.41
CA TRP A 44 -7.48 -7.36 1.03
C TRP A 44 -7.22 -6.18 1.95
N ARG A 45 -8.22 -5.71 2.65
CA ARG A 45 -8.11 -4.61 3.62
C ARG A 45 -6.94 -4.79 4.61
N PRO A 46 -6.77 -5.95 5.28
CA PRO A 46 -5.64 -6.15 6.20
C PRO A 46 -4.27 -6.11 5.51
N VAL A 47 -4.18 -6.47 4.23
CA VAL A 47 -2.92 -6.40 3.47
C VAL A 47 -2.50 -4.95 3.25
N TRP A 48 -3.42 -4.05 2.93
CA TRP A 48 -3.11 -2.62 2.76
C TRP A 48 -2.71 -1.97 4.08
N ILE A 49 -3.34 -2.35 5.18
CA ILE A 49 -2.94 -1.93 6.53
C ILE A 49 -1.52 -2.43 6.86
N ALA A 50 -1.24 -3.70 6.59
CA ALA A 50 0.09 -4.26 6.79
C ALA A 50 1.15 -3.58 5.92
N ASN A 51 0.83 -3.28 4.65
CA ASN A 51 1.74 -2.55 3.78
C ASN A 51 2.10 -1.18 4.36
N ALA A 52 1.12 -0.40 4.85
CA ALA A 52 1.38 0.90 5.45
C ALA A 52 2.27 0.78 6.70
N LEU A 53 1.91 -0.12 7.61
CA LEU A 53 2.63 -0.33 8.87
C LEU A 53 4.07 -0.80 8.66
N THR A 54 4.29 -1.74 7.73
CA THR A 54 5.61 -2.34 7.52
C THR A 54 6.54 -1.51 6.63
N THR A 55 5.98 -0.58 5.85
CA THR A 55 6.77 0.33 4.99
C THR A 55 7.00 1.70 5.60
N GLY A 56 6.23 2.08 6.63
CA GLY A 56 6.24 3.43 7.17
C GLY A 56 5.76 4.50 6.17
N CYS A 57 4.89 4.11 5.22
CA CYS A 57 4.33 4.98 4.20
C CYS A 57 2.82 5.11 4.38
N PHE A 58 2.23 6.22 3.92
CA PHE A 58 0.78 6.21 3.66
C PHE A 58 0.47 5.24 2.52
N VAL A 59 -0.58 4.44 2.66
CA VAL A 59 -1.08 3.55 1.62
C VAL A 59 -2.52 3.91 1.28
N CYS A 60 -2.75 4.29 0.02
CA CYS A 60 -4.05 4.74 -0.46
C CYS A 60 -4.54 3.81 -1.57
N SER A 61 -5.56 3.01 -1.30
CA SER A 61 -6.17 2.12 -2.29
C SER A 61 -7.51 2.69 -2.72
N VAL A 62 -7.61 3.10 -3.98
CA VAL A 62 -8.81 3.75 -4.55
C VAL A 62 -9.56 2.78 -5.44
N ASN A 63 -10.83 2.50 -5.10
CA ASN A 63 -11.68 1.63 -5.90
C ASN A 63 -12.63 2.45 -6.80
N ARG A 64 -12.95 1.91 -7.97
CA ARG A 64 -14.00 2.51 -8.80
C ARG A 64 -15.37 2.28 -8.13
N PRO A 65 -16.25 3.28 -8.16
CA PRO A 65 -17.53 3.21 -7.45
C PRO A 65 -18.64 2.48 -8.19
N SER A 66 -18.46 2.16 -9.50
CA SER A 66 -19.53 1.67 -10.36
C SER A 66 -19.41 0.19 -10.66
N PRO A 67 -20.55 -0.54 -10.75
CA PRO A 67 -20.57 -1.91 -11.27
C PRO A 67 -20.04 -2.00 -12.69
N GLU A 68 -19.58 -3.18 -13.10
CA GLU A 68 -19.08 -3.45 -14.44
C GLU A 68 -19.59 -4.81 -14.92
N ASP A 69 -20.33 -4.81 -16.03
CA ASP A 69 -20.77 -6.00 -16.77
C ASP A 69 -21.29 -7.16 -15.89
N GLY A 70 -22.16 -6.85 -14.93
CA GLY A 70 -22.74 -7.83 -14.02
C GLY A 70 -21.88 -8.20 -12.83
N VAL A 71 -20.63 -7.71 -12.75
CA VAL A 71 -19.79 -7.86 -11.57
C VAL A 71 -20.04 -6.69 -10.61
N LEU A 72 -20.41 -7.01 -9.40
CA LEU A 72 -20.58 -6.02 -8.35
C LEU A 72 -19.20 -5.53 -7.90
N ILE A 73 -18.71 -4.47 -8.55
CA ILE A 73 -17.53 -3.74 -8.13
C ILE A 73 -17.89 -2.94 -6.89
N GLY A 74 -17.07 -3.00 -5.86
CA GLY A 74 -17.40 -2.33 -4.61
C GLY A 74 -16.32 -2.47 -3.55
N GLY A 75 -16.73 -2.16 -2.33
CA GLY A 75 -15.81 -1.97 -1.23
C GLY A 75 -15.20 -0.57 -1.25
N ALA A 76 -14.92 -0.08 -0.08
CA ALA A 76 -14.45 1.28 0.13
C ALA A 76 -13.10 1.55 -0.55
N SER A 77 -12.89 2.81 -0.94
CA SER A 77 -11.53 3.36 -1.03
C SER A 77 -11.00 3.53 0.39
N ILE A 78 -9.72 3.29 0.58
CA ILE A 78 -9.10 3.32 1.92
C ILE A 78 -7.78 4.09 1.88
N ALA A 79 -7.54 4.89 2.91
CA ALA A 79 -6.24 5.48 3.19
C ALA A 79 -5.78 5.03 4.58
N VAL A 80 -4.57 4.52 4.65
CA VAL A 80 -3.94 4.01 5.86
C VAL A 80 -2.69 4.82 6.15
N ALA A 81 -2.56 5.29 7.38
CA ALA A 81 -1.38 6.00 7.85
C ALA A 81 -0.21 5.05 8.11
N PRO A 82 1.03 5.55 8.16
CA PRO A 82 2.24 4.76 8.39
C PRO A 82 2.24 3.93 9.69
N ASN A 83 1.46 4.32 10.68
CA ASN A 83 1.26 3.59 11.94
C ASN A 83 0.18 2.50 11.85
N GLY A 84 -0.40 2.24 10.68
CA GLY A 84 -1.46 1.25 10.46
C GLY A 84 -2.88 1.76 10.74
N GLU A 85 -3.04 3.01 11.17
CA GLU A 85 -4.35 3.62 11.40
C GLU A 85 -5.08 3.88 10.08
N VAL A 86 -6.35 3.48 9.99
CA VAL A 86 -7.20 3.82 8.86
C VAL A 86 -7.70 5.25 9.01
N VAL A 87 -7.15 6.16 8.23
CA VAL A 87 -7.44 7.61 8.30
C VAL A 87 -8.58 8.03 7.38
N ALA A 88 -8.92 7.22 6.40
CA ALA A 88 -10.11 7.39 5.58
C ALA A 88 -10.56 6.04 5.02
N GLU A 89 -11.85 5.78 5.01
CA GLU A 89 -12.47 4.59 4.42
C GLU A 89 -13.88 4.96 3.97
N SER A 90 -14.15 4.93 2.67
CA SER A 90 -15.41 5.44 2.13
C SER A 90 -15.72 4.89 0.74
N CYS A 91 -17.01 4.71 0.45
CA CYS A 91 -17.53 4.40 -0.88
C CYS A 91 -17.90 5.65 -1.69
N GLU A 92 -17.69 6.83 -1.13
CA GLU A 92 -17.98 8.09 -1.83
C GLU A 92 -17.01 8.31 -3.01
N ALA A 93 -17.47 9.04 -4.00
CA ALA A 93 -16.67 9.35 -5.19
C ALA A 93 -15.41 10.18 -4.88
N ILE A 94 -15.49 10.99 -3.85
CA ILE A 94 -14.38 11.82 -3.36
C ILE A 94 -14.30 11.69 -1.84
N THR A 95 -13.14 11.30 -1.37
CA THR A 95 -12.81 11.25 0.07
C THR A 95 -11.51 11.99 0.30
N VAL A 96 -11.47 12.84 1.30
CA VAL A 96 -10.33 13.69 1.61
C VAL A 96 -9.78 13.33 2.99
N PHE A 97 -8.48 13.23 3.10
CA PHE A 97 -7.77 13.09 4.37
C PHE A 97 -6.51 13.98 4.37
N THR A 98 -5.89 14.15 5.51
CA THR A 98 -4.65 14.92 5.63
C THR A 98 -3.48 13.98 5.88
N ALA A 99 -2.52 13.94 4.95
CA ALA A 99 -1.22 13.32 5.16
C ALA A 99 -0.25 14.35 5.77
N ARG A 100 0.51 13.95 6.80
CA ARG A 100 1.52 14.79 7.45
C ARG A 100 2.88 14.13 7.36
N GLN A 101 3.90 14.91 7.04
CA GLN A 101 5.28 14.43 7.01
C GLN A 101 5.73 13.93 8.39
N SER A 102 5.31 14.60 9.46
CA SER A 102 5.62 14.18 10.84
C SER A 102 5.13 12.76 11.15
N THR A 103 3.96 12.36 10.65
CA THR A 103 3.44 11.01 10.85
C THR A 103 4.34 9.93 10.21
N ILE A 104 4.94 10.24 9.05
CA ILE A 104 5.92 9.36 8.41
C ILE A 104 7.21 9.30 9.22
N GLU A 105 7.71 10.45 9.67
CA GLU A 105 8.93 10.56 10.45
C GLU A 105 8.80 9.80 11.78
N GLU A 106 7.68 9.95 12.48
CA GLU A 106 7.35 9.23 13.71
C GLU A 106 7.31 7.71 13.48
N ALA A 107 6.60 7.25 12.45
CA ALA A 107 6.49 5.82 12.15
C ALA A 107 7.85 5.18 11.76
N ARG A 108 8.75 5.95 11.16
CA ARG A 108 10.09 5.46 10.78
C ARG A 108 11.06 5.32 11.95
N ILE A 109 10.81 6.00 13.10
CA ILE A 109 11.61 5.87 14.32
C ILE A 109 11.00 4.94 15.36
N GLU A 110 9.72 4.58 15.20
CA GLU A 110 9.03 3.60 16.02
C GLU A 110 9.15 2.20 15.44
N TYR A 111 8.82 1.16 16.24
CA TYR A 111 8.73 -0.22 15.74
C TYR A 111 7.53 -0.38 14.80
N PRO A 112 7.69 -1.03 13.62
CA PRO A 112 8.91 -1.67 13.07
C PRO A 112 9.81 -0.75 12.23
N GLY A 113 9.49 0.54 12.10
CA GLY A 113 10.12 1.48 11.18
C GLY A 113 11.63 1.66 11.36
N TYR A 114 12.14 1.50 12.59
CA TYR A 114 13.58 1.56 12.85
C TYR A 114 14.33 0.27 12.46
N LEU A 115 13.63 -0.82 12.13
CA LEU A 115 14.27 -2.06 11.72
C LEU A 115 14.86 -1.93 10.32
N PRO A 116 16.15 -2.26 10.12
CA PRO A 116 16.74 -2.18 8.81
C PRO A 116 16.14 -3.23 7.87
N CYS A 117 15.70 -2.79 6.70
CA CYS A 117 15.30 -3.73 5.64
C CYS A 117 16.55 -4.38 5.03
N ARG A 118 16.59 -5.72 5.05
CA ARG A 118 17.69 -6.51 4.48
C ARG A 118 17.57 -6.63 2.96
N ASN A 119 17.60 -5.47 2.28
CA ASN A 119 17.46 -5.37 0.82
C ASN A 119 18.55 -6.18 0.08
N ASP A 120 19.77 -6.22 0.62
CA ASP A 120 20.88 -7.03 0.16
C ASP A 120 20.51 -8.53 0.07
N LEU A 121 20.00 -9.07 1.18
CA LEU A 121 19.60 -10.47 1.27
C LEU A 121 18.45 -10.79 0.32
N TYR A 122 17.46 -9.92 0.24
CA TYR A 122 16.32 -10.12 -0.65
C TYR A 122 16.75 -10.09 -2.12
N ALA A 123 17.62 -9.15 -2.51
CA ALA A 123 18.14 -9.06 -3.88
C ALA A 123 18.90 -10.34 -4.26
N ASP A 124 19.77 -10.83 -3.38
CA ASP A 124 20.51 -12.08 -3.62
C ASP A 124 19.60 -13.29 -3.76
N CYS A 125 18.57 -13.40 -2.91
CA CYS A 125 17.58 -14.48 -2.98
C CYS A 125 16.77 -14.42 -4.29
N TRP A 126 16.29 -13.23 -4.68
CA TRP A 126 15.55 -13.05 -5.92
C TRP A 126 16.39 -13.38 -7.15
N ASN A 127 17.67 -13.00 -7.19
CA ASN A 127 18.57 -13.33 -8.28
C ASN A 127 18.75 -14.83 -8.42
N LYS A 128 18.97 -15.55 -7.33
CA LYS A 128 19.09 -17.02 -7.34
C LYS A 128 17.81 -17.71 -7.82
N LEU A 129 16.65 -17.20 -7.41
CA LEU A 129 15.37 -17.76 -7.86
C LEU A 129 15.14 -17.51 -9.35
N LYS A 130 15.54 -16.33 -9.87
CA LYS A 130 15.44 -16.01 -11.30
C LYS A 130 16.23 -16.98 -12.18
N GLU A 131 17.40 -17.43 -11.73
CA GLU A 131 18.24 -18.40 -12.44
C GLU A 131 17.61 -19.81 -12.48
N GLN A 132 16.64 -20.09 -11.60
CA GLN A 132 15.96 -21.39 -11.51
C GLN A 132 14.59 -21.41 -12.21
N MET A 133 14.14 -20.27 -12.70
CA MET A 133 12.88 -20.18 -13.44
C MET A 133 13.10 -20.60 -14.89
N PRO A 134 12.22 -21.47 -15.44
CA PRO A 134 12.29 -21.91 -16.85
C PRO A 134 12.02 -20.78 -17.83
#